data_2efe5a830db50e82ea1577357f9f0749
#
_entry.id   2efe5a830db50e82ea1577357f9f0749
#
_cell.length_a   1.000
_cell.length_b   1.000
_cell.length_c   1.000
_cell.angle_alpha   90.00
_cell.angle_beta   90.00
_cell.angle_gamma   90.00
#
_symmetry.space_group_name_H-M   'P 1'
#
loop_
_entity.id
_entity.type
_entity.pdbx_description
1 polymer ?
#
loop_
_entity_poly.entity_id
_entity_poly.type
_entity_poly.pdbx_seq_one_letter_code
_entity_poly.pdbx_strand_id
1 'polypeptide(L)'
;MSELQGAFLASIGVGLVLFVLVFIFEGRAFSKTGISKYSLLRYFPFELNCFKRNSKLSYVYPVVTFMGTLIISAAFLFFALETQNNGGAITVAYIMFAVSCLTGLVFNALTFIKLSNYQLHLIFAVLFVCLNLLEMILSLFFLPNTNYVYVNAPHQATQIAVFIVTFLLLIFEAVLMFNPSYKRWNKMVKVDAETFNRPRFNYLAMLEWGNFIIYILNLLPIGIVMFF
;
A
#
# COMPACT_ATOMS: atom_id res chain seq x y z
N MET A 1 -25.89 -2.46 -9.36
CA MET A 1 -24.79 -2.23 -8.41
C MET A 1 -25.39 -2.37 -7.02
N SER A 2 -24.87 -3.30 -6.21
CA SER A 2 -25.33 -3.47 -4.82
C SER A 2 -24.86 -2.28 -3.95
N GLU A 3 -25.47 -2.13 -2.76
CA GLU A 3 -25.00 -1.12 -1.79
C GLU A 3 -23.55 -1.37 -1.36
N LEU A 4 -23.17 -2.63 -1.21
CA LEU A 4 -21.79 -3.01 -0.84
C LEU A 4 -20.78 -2.71 -1.95
N GLN A 5 -21.16 -2.90 -3.22
CA GLN A 5 -20.33 -2.48 -4.36
C GLN A 5 -20.15 -0.96 -4.38
N GLY A 6 -21.22 -0.20 -4.07
CA GLY A 6 -21.14 1.26 -3.93
C GLY A 6 -20.20 1.67 -2.78
N ALA A 7 -20.30 1.02 -1.62
CA ALA A 7 -19.45 1.27 -0.46
C ALA A 7 -17.97 0.91 -0.74
N PHE A 8 -17.71 -0.18 -1.47
CA PHE A 8 -16.37 -0.55 -1.93
C PHE A 8 -15.72 0.56 -2.76
N LEU A 9 -16.41 1.05 -3.81
CA LEU A 9 -15.90 2.14 -4.66
C LEU A 9 -15.70 3.44 -3.87
N ALA A 10 -16.64 3.78 -2.99
CA ALA A 10 -16.54 4.96 -2.16
C ALA A 10 -15.32 4.89 -1.24
N SER A 11 -15.04 3.72 -0.64
CA SER A 11 -13.86 3.53 0.21
C SER A 11 -12.56 3.71 -0.55
N ILE A 12 -12.45 3.15 -1.75
CA ILE A 12 -11.28 3.36 -2.61
C ILE A 12 -11.13 4.85 -2.95
N GLY A 13 -12.20 5.48 -3.43
CA GLY A 13 -12.18 6.89 -3.83
C GLY A 13 -11.77 7.82 -2.69
N VAL A 14 -12.40 7.67 -1.52
CA VAL A 14 -12.09 8.49 -0.34
C VAL A 14 -10.67 8.22 0.15
N GLY A 15 -10.23 6.96 0.24
CA GLY A 15 -8.88 6.61 0.66
C GLY A 15 -7.82 7.23 -0.27
N LEU A 16 -8.00 7.13 -1.59
CA LEU A 16 -7.09 7.74 -2.57
C LEU A 16 -7.05 9.27 -2.45
N VAL A 17 -8.21 9.92 -2.29
CA VAL A 17 -8.26 11.39 -2.10
C VAL A 17 -7.50 11.79 -0.85
N LEU A 18 -7.65 11.07 0.27
CA LEU A 18 -6.91 11.36 1.49
C LEU A 18 -5.39 11.24 1.28
N PHE A 19 -4.91 10.20 0.59
CA PHE A 19 -3.49 10.05 0.28
C PHE A 19 -2.97 11.16 -0.63
N VAL A 20 -3.70 11.50 -1.70
CA VAL A 20 -3.33 12.60 -2.60
C VAL A 20 -3.23 13.92 -1.84
N LEU A 21 -4.20 14.23 -0.98
CA LEU A 21 -4.17 15.44 -0.16
C LEU A 21 -2.96 15.47 0.77
N VAL A 22 -2.68 14.36 1.47
CA VAL A 22 -1.49 14.25 2.32
C VAL A 22 -0.21 14.52 1.53
N PHE A 23 -0.04 13.87 0.38
CA PHE A 23 1.16 14.06 -0.45
C PHE A 23 1.32 15.50 -0.92
N ILE A 24 0.22 16.15 -1.32
CA ILE A 24 0.27 17.55 -1.77
C ILE A 24 0.64 18.48 -0.61
N PHE A 25 -0.01 18.34 0.54
CA PHE A 25 0.20 19.26 1.66
C PHE A 25 1.55 19.03 2.34
N GLU A 26 1.88 17.78 2.67
CA GLU A 26 3.13 17.47 3.35
C GLU A 26 4.35 17.56 2.42
N GLY A 27 4.21 17.18 1.16
CA GLY A 27 5.27 17.35 0.16
C GLY A 27 5.60 18.83 -0.08
N ARG A 28 4.58 19.72 -0.06
CA ARG A 28 4.79 21.18 -0.11
C ARG A 28 5.44 21.71 1.17
N ALA A 29 4.99 21.23 2.32
CA ALA A 29 5.56 21.62 3.61
C ALA A 29 7.03 21.17 3.71
N PHE A 30 7.34 19.94 3.31
CA PHE A 30 8.71 19.44 3.21
C PHE A 30 9.58 20.33 2.29
N SER A 31 9.06 20.70 1.13
CA SER A 31 9.79 21.52 0.15
C SER A 31 10.09 22.94 0.64
N LYS A 32 9.27 23.49 1.53
CA LYS A 32 9.50 24.81 2.16
C LYS A 32 10.67 24.82 3.15
N THR A 33 11.16 23.67 3.59
CA THR A 33 12.32 23.59 4.49
C THR A 33 13.66 23.93 3.82
N GLY A 34 13.66 24.19 2.50
CA GLY A 34 14.85 24.68 1.77
C GLY A 34 15.86 23.61 1.34
N ILE A 35 15.65 22.33 1.72
CA ILE A 35 16.62 21.26 1.42
C ILE A 35 16.49 20.79 -0.02
N SER A 36 15.27 20.48 -0.46
CA SER A 36 14.94 20.11 -1.85
C SER A 36 13.44 19.88 -1.99
N LYS A 37 12.94 19.72 -3.23
CA LYS A 37 11.57 19.25 -3.46
C LYS A 37 11.44 17.80 -3.03
N TYR A 38 10.31 17.44 -2.40
CA TYR A 38 10.01 16.07 -2.06
C TYR A 38 9.88 15.22 -3.34
N SER A 39 10.45 14.02 -3.31
CA SER A 39 10.39 13.06 -4.41
C SER A 39 10.29 11.65 -3.85
N LEU A 40 9.30 10.87 -4.30
CA LEU A 40 9.10 9.46 -3.95
C LEU A 40 10.31 8.59 -4.32
N LEU A 41 11.10 9.01 -5.31
CA LEU A 41 12.31 8.30 -5.75
C LEU A 41 13.50 8.50 -4.82
N ARG A 42 13.43 9.47 -3.90
CA ARG A 42 14.56 9.89 -3.07
C ARG A 42 14.28 9.80 -1.58
N TYR A 43 13.06 10.07 -1.16
CA TYR A 43 12.68 10.24 0.24
C TYR A 43 11.73 9.14 0.71
N PHE A 44 11.93 8.67 1.93
CA PHE A 44 11.11 7.64 2.55
C PHE A 44 9.74 8.19 2.99
N PRO A 45 8.73 7.30 3.18
CA PRO A 45 7.43 7.69 3.73
C PRO A 45 7.52 8.44 5.06
N PHE A 46 8.37 7.97 6.01
CA PHE A 46 8.49 8.61 7.33
C PHE A 46 9.03 10.05 7.28
N GLU A 47 9.68 10.44 6.20
CA GLU A 47 10.25 11.80 6.08
C GLU A 47 9.20 12.85 5.79
N LEU A 48 8.03 12.47 5.31
CA LEU A 48 6.86 13.34 5.27
C LEU A 48 6.39 13.68 6.70
N ASN A 49 6.58 12.76 7.66
CA ASN A 49 6.25 12.94 9.06
C ASN A 49 7.40 13.62 9.83
N CYS A 50 7.92 14.73 9.34
CA CYS A 50 9.09 15.36 9.93
C CYS A 50 8.70 16.35 11.06
N PHE A 51 8.55 15.85 12.28
CA PHE A 51 8.11 16.59 13.48
C PHE A 51 8.89 17.88 13.75
N LYS A 52 10.18 17.93 13.44
CA LYS A 52 11.01 19.13 13.68
C LYS A 52 10.78 20.23 12.65
N ARG A 53 10.25 19.90 11.48
CA ARG A 53 10.12 20.82 10.35
C ARG A 53 8.73 21.41 10.20
N ASN A 54 7.70 20.77 10.78
CA ASN A 54 6.30 21.16 10.69
C ASN A 54 5.66 21.24 12.08
N SER A 55 6.01 22.28 12.87
CA SER A 55 5.57 22.40 14.27
C SER A 55 4.06 22.47 14.49
N LYS A 56 3.26 22.87 13.48
CA LYS A 56 1.80 23.04 13.63
C LYS A 56 0.93 21.94 12.99
N LEU A 57 1.49 21.13 12.06
CA LEU A 57 0.73 20.12 11.31
C LEU A 57 1.35 18.71 11.43
N SER A 58 2.28 18.52 12.36
CA SER A 58 3.05 17.27 12.51
C SER A 58 2.21 16.03 12.76
N TYR A 59 0.98 16.17 13.24
CA TYR A 59 0.07 15.06 13.49
C TYR A 59 -0.90 14.79 12.33
N VAL A 60 -1.03 15.70 11.37
CA VAL A 60 -1.99 15.56 10.27
C VAL A 60 -1.61 14.41 9.37
N TYR A 61 -0.34 14.32 9.00
CA TYR A 61 0.14 13.25 8.13
C TYR A 61 -0.14 11.84 8.69
N PRO A 62 0.32 11.47 9.90
CA PRO A 62 0.07 10.13 10.42
C PRO A 62 -1.42 9.85 10.65
N VAL A 63 -2.20 10.82 11.10
CA VAL A 63 -3.65 10.65 11.31
C VAL A 63 -4.36 10.42 9.98
N VAL A 64 -4.12 11.25 8.98
CA VAL A 64 -4.78 11.12 7.67
C VAL A 64 -4.31 9.87 6.93
N THR A 65 -3.03 9.50 7.05
CA THR A 65 -2.51 8.24 6.50
C THR A 65 -3.17 7.04 7.17
N PHE A 66 -3.30 7.05 8.50
CA PHE A 66 -3.99 6.00 9.24
C PHE A 66 -5.46 5.88 8.83
N MET A 67 -6.18 6.99 8.74
CA MET A 67 -7.56 7.00 8.26
C MET A 67 -7.67 6.50 6.82
N GLY A 68 -6.75 6.91 5.95
CA GLY A 68 -6.68 6.46 4.56
C GLY A 68 -6.49 4.95 4.45
N THR A 69 -5.56 4.37 5.22
CA THR A 69 -5.34 2.91 5.23
C THR A 69 -6.54 2.15 5.80
N LEU A 70 -7.19 2.65 6.86
CA LEU A 70 -8.41 2.04 7.40
C LEU A 70 -9.55 2.03 6.37
N ILE A 71 -9.73 3.14 5.66
CA ILE A 71 -10.77 3.25 4.64
C ILE A 71 -10.46 2.34 3.44
N ILE A 72 -9.20 2.22 3.02
CA ILE A 72 -8.79 1.25 2.00
C ILE A 72 -9.05 -0.18 2.48
N SER A 73 -8.70 -0.51 3.72
CA SER A 73 -8.99 -1.84 4.28
C SER A 73 -10.49 -2.11 4.39
N ALA A 74 -11.33 -1.10 4.61
CA ALA A 74 -12.79 -1.26 4.60
C ALA A 74 -13.32 -1.73 3.23
N ALA A 75 -12.64 -1.44 2.12
CA ALA A 75 -13.00 -1.99 0.83
C ALA A 75 -12.92 -3.53 0.83
N PHE A 76 -11.89 -4.11 1.45
CA PHE A 76 -11.79 -5.57 1.61
C PHE A 76 -12.92 -6.14 2.51
N LEU A 77 -13.35 -5.38 3.52
CA LEU A 77 -14.51 -5.76 4.34
C LEU A 77 -15.80 -5.81 3.50
N PHE A 78 -16.04 -4.80 2.67
CA PHE A 78 -17.22 -4.80 1.79
C PHE A 78 -17.18 -5.93 0.77
N PHE A 79 -16.01 -6.27 0.24
CA PHE A 79 -15.84 -7.48 -0.56
C PHE A 79 -16.18 -8.75 0.24
N ALA A 80 -15.72 -8.89 1.49
CA ALA A 80 -16.02 -10.05 2.32
C ALA A 80 -17.52 -10.18 2.61
N LEU A 81 -18.19 -9.07 2.93
CA LEU A 81 -19.64 -9.04 3.16
C LEU A 81 -20.44 -9.39 1.89
N GLU A 82 -20.02 -8.87 0.72
CA GLU A 82 -20.66 -9.24 -0.55
C GLU A 82 -20.46 -10.71 -0.88
N THR A 83 -19.25 -11.25 -0.63
CA THR A 83 -18.95 -12.69 -0.78
C THR A 83 -19.83 -13.53 0.14
N GLN A 84 -20.05 -13.08 1.38
CA GLN A 84 -20.94 -13.74 2.33
C GLN A 84 -22.37 -13.80 1.81
N ASN A 85 -22.90 -12.71 1.30
CA ASN A 85 -24.27 -12.64 0.77
C ASN A 85 -24.49 -13.57 -0.43
N ASN A 86 -23.42 -13.87 -1.18
CA ASN A 86 -23.47 -14.69 -2.39
C ASN A 86 -22.98 -16.15 -2.19
N GLY A 87 -22.75 -16.57 -0.92
CA GLY A 87 -22.38 -17.96 -0.60
C GLY A 87 -20.97 -18.37 -1.01
N GLY A 88 -20.07 -17.40 -1.19
CA GLY A 88 -18.68 -17.62 -1.59
C GLY A 88 -17.76 -18.07 -0.46
N ALA A 89 -16.45 -18.08 -0.71
CA ALA A 89 -15.40 -18.48 0.24
C ALA A 89 -15.17 -17.42 1.32
N ILE A 90 -16.11 -17.28 2.23
CA ILE A 90 -16.18 -16.26 3.29
C ILE A 90 -14.88 -16.16 4.08
N THR A 91 -14.34 -17.30 4.53
CA THR A 91 -13.14 -17.35 5.37
C THR A 91 -11.96 -16.66 4.72
N VAL A 92 -11.76 -16.90 3.41
CA VAL A 92 -10.64 -16.30 2.67
C VAL A 92 -10.82 -14.80 2.50
N ALA A 93 -12.03 -14.34 2.20
CA ALA A 93 -12.33 -12.92 2.06
C ALA A 93 -12.07 -12.16 3.39
N TYR A 94 -12.42 -12.74 4.54
CA TYR A 94 -12.09 -12.16 5.84
C TYR A 94 -10.59 -12.23 6.17
N ILE A 95 -9.87 -13.27 5.72
CA ILE A 95 -8.42 -13.32 5.85
C ILE A 95 -7.78 -12.17 5.03
N MET A 96 -8.22 -11.93 3.80
CA MET A 96 -7.75 -10.82 2.99
C MET A 96 -8.02 -9.48 3.67
N PHE A 97 -9.20 -9.27 4.24
CA PHE A 97 -9.49 -8.08 5.04
C PHE A 97 -8.53 -7.92 6.23
N ALA A 98 -8.28 -8.99 7.00
CA ALA A 98 -7.36 -8.95 8.13
C ALA A 98 -5.92 -8.67 7.70
N VAL A 99 -5.46 -9.26 6.60
CA VAL A 99 -4.13 -8.99 6.02
C VAL A 99 -4.04 -7.54 5.56
N SER A 100 -5.05 -7.00 4.88
CA SER A 100 -5.08 -5.59 4.47
C SER A 100 -5.01 -4.62 5.67
N CYS A 101 -5.76 -4.90 6.74
CA CYS A 101 -5.67 -4.11 7.97
C CYS A 101 -4.25 -4.14 8.56
N LEU A 102 -3.64 -5.32 8.62
CA LEU A 102 -2.29 -5.48 9.14
C LEU A 102 -1.25 -4.78 8.25
N THR A 103 -1.40 -4.87 6.94
CA THR A 103 -0.55 -4.17 5.95
C THR A 103 -0.63 -2.66 6.15
N GLY A 104 -1.85 -2.12 6.31
CA GLY A 104 -2.07 -0.70 6.61
C GLY A 104 -1.45 -0.27 7.95
N LEU A 105 -1.55 -1.08 9.00
CA LEU A 105 -0.93 -0.81 10.30
C LEU A 105 0.60 -0.81 10.22
N VAL A 106 1.18 -1.77 9.50
CA VAL A 106 2.63 -1.84 9.29
C VAL A 106 3.13 -0.64 8.50
N PHE A 107 2.43 -0.24 7.44
CA PHE A 107 2.75 0.98 6.70
C PHE A 107 2.69 2.22 7.61
N ASN A 108 1.66 2.35 8.44
CA ASN A 108 1.58 3.46 9.40
C ASN A 108 2.75 3.43 10.40
N ALA A 109 3.13 2.25 10.91
CA ALA A 109 4.31 2.13 11.76
C ALA A 109 5.58 2.61 11.05
N LEU A 110 5.78 2.27 9.77
CA LEU A 110 6.90 2.76 8.96
C LEU A 110 6.94 4.29 8.86
N THR A 111 5.79 4.98 8.89
CA THR A 111 5.77 6.45 8.87
C THR A 111 6.31 7.10 10.14
N PHE A 112 6.45 6.36 11.24
CA PHE A 112 7.01 6.83 12.52
C PHE A 112 8.45 6.37 12.76
N ILE A 113 8.86 5.24 12.17
CA ILE A 113 10.17 4.65 12.44
C ILE A 113 11.25 5.35 11.62
N LYS A 114 12.13 6.09 12.32
CA LYS A 114 13.23 6.81 11.68
C LYS A 114 14.36 5.85 11.27
N LEU A 115 15.13 6.23 10.23
CA LEU A 115 16.34 5.51 9.83
C LEU A 115 17.44 5.47 10.91
N SER A 116 17.36 6.32 11.94
CA SER A 116 18.26 6.21 13.09
C SER A 116 18.08 4.88 13.83
N ASN A 117 16.87 4.29 13.79
CA ASN A 117 16.60 2.93 14.25
C ASN A 117 16.46 1.99 13.03
N TYR A 118 17.57 1.81 12.34
CA TYR A 118 17.62 1.12 11.07
C TYR A 118 17.11 -0.33 11.14
N GLN A 119 17.48 -1.06 12.19
CA GLN A 119 17.07 -2.47 12.32
C GLN A 119 15.53 -2.59 12.39
N LEU A 120 14.91 -1.78 13.25
CA LEU A 120 13.47 -1.76 13.38
C LEU A 120 12.79 -1.32 12.08
N HIS A 121 13.32 -0.28 11.43
CA HIS A 121 12.81 0.20 10.15
C HIS A 121 12.84 -0.90 9.08
N LEU A 122 13.95 -1.62 8.98
CA LEU A 122 14.10 -2.73 8.03
C LEU A 122 13.13 -3.88 8.32
N ILE A 123 12.94 -4.26 9.60
CA ILE A 123 11.97 -5.30 9.98
C ILE A 123 10.57 -4.94 9.49
N PHE A 124 10.12 -3.71 9.74
CA PHE A 124 8.80 -3.27 9.31
C PHE A 124 8.69 -3.14 7.78
N ALA A 125 9.75 -2.71 7.10
CA ALA A 125 9.78 -2.67 5.63
C ALA A 125 9.65 -4.08 5.02
N VAL A 126 10.38 -5.07 5.55
CA VAL A 126 10.29 -6.47 5.12
C VAL A 126 8.90 -7.04 5.43
N LEU A 127 8.36 -6.76 6.61
CA LEU A 127 7.01 -7.21 6.98
C LEU A 127 5.95 -6.62 6.04
N PHE A 128 6.08 -5.35 5.67
CA PHE A 128 5.19 -4.69 4.71
C PHE A 128 5.21 -5.37 3.33
N VAL A 129 6.40 -5.70 2.82
CA VAL A 129 6.57 -6.48 1.58
C VAL A 129 5.92 -7.86 1.69
N CYS A 130 6.19 -8.60 2.78
CA CYS A 130 5.65 -9.94 2.99
C CYS A 130 4.11 -9.96 3.04
N LEU A 131 3.50 -8.95 3.66
CA LEU A 131 2.04 -8.83 3.73
C LEU A 131 1.42 -8.50 2.37
N ASN A 132 2.05 -7.64 1.58
CA ASN A 132 1.61 -7.38 0.21
C ASN A 132 1.71 -8.64 -0.67
N LEU A 133 2.82 -9.40 -0.55
CA LEU A 133 2.97 -10.68 -1.24
C LEU A 133 1.88 -11.68 -0.83
N LEU A 134 1.56 -11.74 0.47
CA LEU A 134 0.49 -12.61 0.96
C LEU A 134 -0.86 -12.22 0.36
N GLU A 135 -1.19 -10.93 0.27
CA GLU A 135 -2.41 -10.44 -0.39
C GLU A 135 -2.49 -10.85 -1.86
N MET A 136 -1.37 -10.70 -2.59
CA MET A 136 -1.31 -11.11 -4.01
C MET A 136 -1.45 -12.62 -4.17
N ILE A 137 -0.84 -13.41 -3.29
CA ILE A 137 -0.98 -14.87 -3.29
C ILE A 137 -2.44 -15.27 -3.02
N LEU A 138 -3.07 -14.66 -2.03
CA LEU A 138 -4.49 -14.88 -1.74
C LEU A 138 -5.36 -14.51 -2.95
N SER A 139 -5.11 -13.35 -3.57
CA SER A 139 -5.81 -12.92 -4.78
C SER A 139 -5.63 -13.91 -5.93
N LEU A 140 -4.42 -14.42 -6.14
CA LEU A 140 -4.12 -15.32 -7.25
C LEU A 140 -4.81 -16.68 -7.13
N PHE A 141 -4.82 -17.24 -5.94
CA PHE A 141 -5.33 -18.62 -5.74
C PHE A 141 -6.80 -18.67 -5.36
N PHE A 142 -7.35 -17.66 -4.71
CA PHE A 142 -8.70 -17.70 -4.17
C PHE A 142 -9.72 -16.88 -4.97
N LEU A 143 -9.36 -15.72 -5.49
CA LEU A 143 -10.33 -14.90 -6.23
C LEU A 143 -10.88 -15.62 -7.47
N PRO A 144 -10.07 -16.33 -8.30
CA PRO A 144 -10.59 -17.06 -9.43
C PRO A 144 -11.51 -18.23 -9.06
N ASN A 145 -11.42 -18.73 -7.81
CA ASN A 145 -12.17 -19.89 -7.32
C ASN A 145 -13.34 -19.51 -6.41
N THR A 146 -13.63 -18.21 -6.23
CA THR A 146 -14.80 -17.79 -5.44
C THR A 146 -16.07 -18.07 -6.24
N ASN A 147 -17.08 -18.72 -5.61
CA ASN A 147 -18.39 -18.99 -6.21
C ASN A 147 -19.09 -17.70 -6.69
N TYR A 148 -18.71 -16.57 -6.13
CA TYR A 148 -19.21 -15.25 -6.52
C TYR A 148 -19.00 -14.96 -8.00
N VAL A 149 -17.87 -15.36 -8.55
CA VAL A 149 -17.55 -15.24 -9.98
C VAL A 149 -18.42 -16.17 -10.83
N TYR A 150 -19.01 -17.24 -10.26
CA TYR A 150 -19.60 -18.34 -11.03
C TYR A 150 -21.12 -18.27 -11.21
N VAL A 151 -21.83 -17.40 -10.49
CA VAL A 151 -23.29 -17.46 -10.51
C VAL A 151 -23.93 -16.70 -11.69
N ASN A 152 -23.30 -15.71 -12.27
CA ASN A 152 -24.00 -14.80 -13.17
C ASN A 152 -23.38 -14.42 -14.52
N ALA A 153 -22.20 -14.90 -14.93
CA ALA A 153 -21.62 -14.40 -16.19
C ALA A 153 -20.57 -15.29 -16.88
N PRO A 154 -20.11 -14.96 -18.07
CA PRO A 154 -19.08 -15.66 -18.82
C PRO A 154 -17.71 -15.56 -18.14
N HIS A 155 -17.54 -16.35 -17.15
CA HIS A 155 -16.59 -16.35 -16.05
C HIS A 155 -15.13 -16.49 -16.42
N GLN A 156 -14.84 -17.05 -17.58
CA GLN A 156 -13.47 -17.31 -18.01
C GLN A 156 -12.68 -16.00 -18.23
N ALA A 157 -13.33 -14.98 -18.81
CA ALA A 157 -12.68 -13.71 -19.06
C ALA A 157 -12.30 -12.98 -17.75
N THR A 158 -13.20 -13.01 -16.76
CA THR A 158 -12.96 -12.42 -15.43
C THR A 158 -11.83 -13.13 -14.69
N GLN A 159 -11.81 -14.46 -14.72
CA GLN A 159 -10.74 -15.26 -14.12
C GLN A 159 -9.37 -14.95 -14.77
N ILE A 160 -9.33 -14.90 -16.10
CA ILE A 160 -8.13 -14.54 -16.84
C ILE A 160 -7.68 -13.11 -16.49
N ALA A 161 -8.61 -12.16 -16.41
CA ALA A 161 -8.30 -10.76 -16.04
C ALA A 161 -7.72 -10.67 -14.62
N VAL A 162 -8.33 -11.32 -13.63
CA VAL A 162 -7.80 -11.41 -12.25
C VAL A 162 -6.40 -12.01 -12.23
N PHE A 163 -6.21 -13.14 -12.94
CA PHE A 163 -4.92 -13.79 -13.02
C PHE A 163 -3.85 -12.87 -13.62
N ILE A 164 -4.14 -12.24 -14.77
CA ILE A 164 -3.20 -11.33 -15.44
C ILE A 164 -2.84 -10.15 -14.54
N VAL A 165 -3.83 -9.49 -13.95
CA VAL A 165 -3.58 -8.31 -13.10
C VAL A 165 -2.74 -8.70 -11.88
N THR A 166 -3.11 -9.77 -11.18
CA THR A 166 -2.36 -10.22 -10.00
C THR A 166 -0.94 -10.66 -10.37
N PHE A 167 -0.78 -11.34 -11.50
CA PHE A 167 0.54 -11.76 -11.98
C PHE A 167 1.44 -10.56 -12.34
N LEU A 168 0.87 -9.52 -12.95
CA LEU A 168 1.60 -8.27 -13.22
C LEU A 168 2.04 -7.57 -11.93
N LEU A 169 1.19 -7.56 -10.90
CA LEU A 169 1.55 -7.03 -9.59
C LEU A 169 2.68 -7.83 -8.95
N LEU A 170 2.65 -9.16 -9.04
CA LEU A 170 3.74 -10.04 -8.57
C LEU A 170 5.06 -9.78 -9.30
N ILE A 171 5.02 -9.59 -10.62
CA ILE A 171 6.22 -9.21 -11.39
C ILE A 171 6.75 -7.85 -10.91
N PHE A 172 5.87 -6.88 -10.70
CA PHE A 172 6.27 -5.55 -10.23
C PHE A 172 6.92 -5.63 -8.84
N GLU A 173 6.33 -6.39 -7.92
CA GLU A 173 6.91 -6.65 -6.60
C GLU A 173 8.27 -7.35 -6.70
N ALA A 174 8.39 -8.37 -7.53
CA ALA A 174 9.65 -9.07 -7.77
C ALA A 174 10.74 -8.13 -8.28
N VAL A 175 10.41 -7.23 -9.22
CA VAL A 175 11.35 -6.21 -9.73
C VAL A 175 11.78 -5.27 -8.61
N LEU A 176 10.87 -4.86 -7.73
CA LEU A 176 11.21 -4.04 -6.58
C LEU A 176 12.12 -4.79 -5.60
N MET A 177 11.82 -6.05 -5.27
CA MET A 177 12.57 -6.84 -4.29
C MET A 177 13.96 -7.27 -4.77
N PHE A 178 14.06 -7.73 -6.01
CA PHE A 178 15.31 -8.29 -6.56
C PHE A 178 16.19 -7.25 -7.28
N ASN A 179 15.98 -5.97 -7.02
CA ASN A 179 16.80 -4.93 -7.60
C ASN A 179 18.26 -5.02 -7.06
N PRO A 180 19.26 -5.30 -7.93
CA PRO A 180 20.65 -5.45 -7.50
C PRO A 180 21.24 -4.18 -6.88
N SER A 181 20.57 -3.05 -7.07
CA SER A 181 20.98 -1.76 -6.50
C SER A 181 20.82 -1.68 -4.98
N TYR A 182 20.09 -2.62 -4.35
CA TYR A 182 20.06 -2.73 -2.88
C TYR A 182 21.44 -2.95 -2.26
N LYS A 183 22.34 -3.62 -2.94
CA LYS A 183 23.74 -3.75 -2.49
C LYS A 183 24.45 -2.39 -2.34
N ARG A 184 23.89 -1.33 -2.93
CA ARG A 184 24.45 0.04 -2.87
C ARG A 184 23.77 0.94 -1.83
N TRP A 185 22.77 0.44 -1.11
CA TRP A 185 22.08 1.24 -0.09
C TRP A 185 23.01 1.69 1.05
N ASN A 186 24.06 0.93 1.34
CA ASN A 186 25.15 1.28 2.29
C ASN A 186 25.89 2.58 1.92
N LYS A 187 25.65 3.16 0.75
CA LYS A 187 26.25 4.43 0.32
C LYS A 187 25.52 5.67 0.84
N MET A 188 24.48 5.50 1.66
CA MET A 188 23.95 6.61 2.43
C MET A 188 24.95 7.01 3.51
N VAL A 189 25.79 7.98 3.20
CA VAL A 189 26.75 8.52 4.17
C VAL A 189 25.98 9.40 5.14
N LYS A 190 25.97 9.01 6.41
CA LYS A 190 25.43 9.84 7.49
C LYS A 190 26.31 11.09 7.59
N VAL A 191 25.75 12.25 7.32
CA VAL A 191 26.46 13.54 7.41
C VAL A 191 26.37 14.07 8.84
N ASP A 192 25.19 13.93 9.46
CA ASP A 192 24.93 14.22 10.87
C ASP A 192 23.84 13.28 11.44
N ALA A 193 23.40 13.51 12.68
CA ALA A 193 22.39 12.66 13.34
C ALA A 193 21.04 12.56 12.58
N GLU A 194 20.75 13.49 11.68
CA GLU A 194 19.46 13.60 11.01
C GLU A 194 19.57 13.76 9.47
N THR A 195 20.76 14.04 8.94
CA THR A 195 20.97 14.24 7.50
C THR A 195 21.84 13.16 6.91
N PHE A 196 21.36 12.60 5.79
CA PHE A 196 22.07 11.61 5.00
C PHE A 196 22.40 12.18 3.64
N ASN A 197 23.64 12.03 3.19
CA ASN A 197 23.97 12.25 1.78
C ASN A 197 23.34 11.13 0.95
N ARG A 198 22.41 11.47 0.07
CA ARG A 198 21.55 10.53 -0.64
C ARG A 198 21.82 10.53 -2.12
N PRO A 199 21.82 9.35 -2.74
CA PRO A 199 21.83 9.26 -4.18
C PRO A 199 20.57 9.90 -4.78
N ARG A 200 20.65 10.27 -6.08
CA ARG A 200 19.49 10.79 -6.84
C ARG A 200 18.31 9.82 -6.81
N PHE A 201 18.60 8.51 -6.83
CA PHE A 201 17.63 7.43 -6.71
C PHE A 201 17.96 6.63 -5.45
N ASN A 202 17.03 6.60 -4.51
CA ASN A 202 17.13 5.81 -3.28
C ASN A 202 16.23 4.57 -3.44
N TYR A 203 16.84 3.44 -3.76
CA TYR A 203 16.10 2.22 -4.06
C TYR A 203 15.29 1.68 -2.87
N LEU A 204 15.75 1.89 -1.64
CA LEU A 204 14.98 1.48 -0.46
C LEU A 204 13.73 2.35 -0.28
N ALA A 205 13.82 3.66 -0.51
CA ALA A 205 12.65 4.54 -0.53
C ALA A 205 11.69 4.17 -1.66
N MET A 206 12.22 3.83 -2.84
CA MET A 206 11.41 3.34 -3.96
C MET A 206 10.72 2.01 -3.65
N LEU A 207 11.36 1.11 -2.91
CA LEU A 207 10.74 -0.14 -2.45
C LEU A 207 9.53 0.16 -1.56
N GLU A 208 9.68 1.01 -0.55
CA GLU A 208 8.60 1.34 0.37
C GLU A 208 7.43 2.03 -0.32
N TRP A 209 7.71 2.99 -1.21
CA TRP A 209 6.68 3.66 -2.00
C TRP A 209 6.04 2.74 -3.04
N GLY A 210 6.85 1.88 -3.69
CA GLY A 210 6.36 0.87 -4.63
C GLY A 210 5.41 -0.11 -3.95
N ASN A 211 5.77 -0.59 -2.76
CA ASN A 211 4.91 -1.45 -1.95
C ASN A 211 3.62 -0.75 -1.49
N PHE A 212 3.69 0.55 -1.19
CA PHE A 212 2.48 1.31 -0.89
C PHE A 212 1.54 1.42 -2.10
N ILE A 213 2.09 1.59 -3.30
CA ILE A 213 1.32 1.57 -4.54
C ILE A 213 0.70 0.19 -4.76
N ILE A 214 1.46 -0.90 -4.55
CA ILE A 214 0.98 -2.27 -4.65
C ILE A 214 -0.16 -2.54 -3.65
N TYR A 215 -0.03 -2.07 -2.41
CA TYR A 215 -1.10 -2.16 -1.40
C TYR A 215 -2.44 -1.60 -1.92
N ILE A 216 -2.39 -0.47 -2.60
CA ILE A 216 -3.59 0.13 -3.21
C ILE A 216 -4.04 -0.68 -4.44
N LEU A 217 -3.11 -1.09 -5.29
CA LEU A 217 -3.41 -1.83 -6.51
C LEU A 217 -3.92 -3.26 -6.26
N ASN A 218 -3.70 -3.84 -5.08
CA ASN A 218 -4.29 -5.10 -4.65
C ASN A 218 -5.84 -5.08 -4.61
N LEU A 219 -6.44 -3.89 -4.64
CA LEU A 219 -7.89 -3.74 -4.81
C LEU A 219 -8.38 -3.99 -6.24
N LEU A 220 -7.50 -3.94 -7.26
CA LEU A 220 -7.90 -4.13 -8.65
C LEU A 220 -8.45 -5.54 -8.93
N PRO A 221 -7.77 -6.64 -8.57
CA PRO A 221 -8.31 -7.99 -8.78
C PRO A 221 -9.64 -8.19 -8.04
N ILE A 222 -9.80 -7.61 -6.84
CA ILE A 222 -11.04 -7.66 -6.07
C ILE A 222 -12.15 -6.88 -6.80
N GLY A 223 -11.84 -5.68 -7.30
CA GLY A 223 -12.77 -4.88 -8.08
C GLY A 223 -13.24 -5.60 -9.35
N ILE A 224 -12.34 -6.32 -10.04
CA ILE A 224 -12.72 -7.12 -11.20
C ILE A 224 -13.74 -8.20 -10.80
N VAL A 225 -13.52 -8.91 -9.69
CA VAL A 225 -14.47 -9.92 -9.20
C VAL A 225 -15.82 -9.32 -8.79
N MET A 226 -15.81 -8.12 -8.20
CA MET A 226 -17.04 -7.49 -7.71
C MET A 226 -17.93 -6.90 -8.81
N PHE A 227 -17.36 -6.54 -9.96
CA PHE A 227 -18.10 -5.79 -10.99
C PHE A 227 -18.28 -6.52 -12.32
N PHE A 228 -17.53 -7.59 -12.57
CA PHE A 228 -17.52 -8.38 -13.79
C PHE A 228 -17.68 -9.88 -13.54
#